data_1310774c7707950126fe9a16cc9e9e4a
#
_entry.id   1310774c7707950126fe9a16cc9e9e4a
#
_cell.length_a   1.000
_cell.length_b   1.000
_cell.length_c   1.000
_cell.angle_alpha   90.00
_cell.angle_beta   90.00
_cell.angle_gamma   90.00
#
_symmetry.space_group_name_H-M   'P 1'
#
loop_
_entity.id
_entity.type
_entity.pdbx_description
1 polymer ?
#
loop_
_entity_poly.entity_id
_entity_poly.type
_entity_poly.pdbx_seq_one_letter_code
_entity_poly.pdbx_strand_id
1 'polypeptide(L)'
;MNGKWLLTTLSAVALVAACSSAENDWNKATAANTVAAYETYLQKHPDGNHRAEADARITKLNESDAWNQATQANTVQSYQDYLQKKPDGEHAQQARDAIESIQRANDWSQAKLAGTSAALQDFLKKHDKGPEADQARQQLAAMTGYRVQLASAKTQPEAEHQRARLQSKFGSVVHEMTVTPATTGSRYRVVSSPMSQSDANSACAKLRHAHSQCEVVPNEGSTG
;
A
#
# COMPACT_ATOMS: atom_id res chain seq x y z
N MET A 1 9.38 84.78 -40.89
CA MET A 1 8.11 84.29 -40.26
C MET A 1 7.91 82.85 -40.67
N ASN A 2 7.93 82.03 -39.70
CA ASN A 2 7.20 80.75 -39.57
C ASN A 2 7.64 79.57 -40.42
N GLY A 3 8.18 78.57 -39.83
CA GLY A 3 7.53 77.58 -39.36
C GLY A 3 8.03 76.35 -38.67
N LYS A 4 7.39 76.00 -37.79
CA LYS A 4 7.41 74.73 -37.07
C LYS A 4 6.34 73.85 -37.70
N TRP A 5 6.68 72.64 -38.11
CA TRP A 5 5.81 71.44 -38.18
C TRP A 5 6.56 70.29 -38.86
N LEU A 6 7.34 69.52 -38.14
CA LEU A 6 7.79 68.15 -38.56
C LEU A 6 8.46 67.44 -37.37
N LEU A 7 7.69 66.98 -36.42
CA LEU A 7 8.19 66.02 -35.40
C LEU A 7 6.98 65.34 -34.71
N THR A 8 6.27 64.41 -35.32
CA THR A 8 5.33 63.54 -34.58
C THR A 8 4.87 62.28 -35.38
N THR A 9 5.70 61.61 -36.16
CA THR A 9 5.24 60.38 -36.86
C THR A 9 6.16 59.18 -36.72
N LEU A 10 7.18 59.17 -35.85
CA LEU A 10 8.12 58.04 -35.73
C LEU A 10 7.81 57.05 -34.60
N SER A 11 6.89 57.34 -33.70
CA SER A 11 6.65 56.44 -32.53
C SER A 11 5.66 55.30 -32.77
N ALA A 12 4.76 55.42 -33.76
CA ALA A 12 3.69 54.43 -33.97
C ALA A 12 4.17 53.17 -34.75
N VAL A 13 5.18 53.31 -35.63
CA VAL A 13 5.66 52.20 -36.46
C VAL A 13 6.51 51.20 -35.68
N ALA A 14 7.24 51.63 -34.66
CA ALA A 14 8.08 50.75 -33.85
C ALA A 14 7.26 49.83 -32.92
N LEU A 15 6.09 50.29 -32.43
CA LEU A 15 5.18 49.48 -31.61
C LEU A 15 4.48 48.37 -32.41
N VAL A 16 4.10 48.60 -33.63
CA VAL A 16 3.45 47.58 -34.47
C VAL A 16 4.42 46.48 -34.91
N ALA A 17 5.67 46.82 -35.18
CA ALA A 17 6.71 45.85 -35.53
C ALA A 17 7.12 44.95 -34.32
N ALA A 18 7.15 45.50 -33.13
CA ALA A 18 7.43 44.75 -31.92
C ALA A 18 6.29 43.74 -31.54
N CYS A 19 5.05 44.12 -31.71
CA CYS A 19 3.90 43.22 -31.50
C CYS A 19 3.86 42.08 -32.54
N SER A 20 4.22 42.33 -33.80
CA SER A 20 4.24 41.28 -34.84
C SER A 20 5.38 40.27 -34.62
N SER A 21 6.52 40.69 -34.06
CA SER A 21 7.64 39.79 -33.73
C SER A 21 7.33 38.92 -32.52
N ALA A 22 6.66 39.47 -31.51
CA ALA A 22 6.25 38.71 -30.29
C ALA A 22 5.24 37.61 -30.62
N GLU A 23 4.26 37.91 -31.51
CA GLU A 23 3.27 36.93 -31.93
C GLU A 23 3.90 35.80 -32.77
N ASN A 24 4.84 36.14 -33.66
CA ASN A 24 5.58 35.14 -34.44
C ASN A 24 6.43 34.22 -33.53
N ASP A 25 7.11 34.77 -32.54
CA ASP A 25 7.91 33.95 -31.61
C ASP A 25 7.01 33.11 -30.70
N TRP A 26 5.83 33.62 -30.28
CA TRP A 26 4.81 32.83 -29.59
C TRP A 26 4.32 31.64 -30.41
N ASN A 27 3.96 31.87 -31.67
CA ASN A 27 3.53 30.80 -32.58
C ASN A 27 4.60 29.73 -32.80
N LYS A 28 5.88 30.10 -32.83
CA LYS A 28 6.99 29.14 -32.88
C LYS A 28 7.11 28.35 -31.59
N ALA A 29 6.99 29.03 -30.42
CA ALA A 29 7.07 28.37 -29.11
C ALA A 29 5.92 27.37 -28.89
N THR A 30 4.69 27.74 -29.26
CA THR A 30 3.52 26.86 -29.18
C THR A 30 3.60 25.68 -30.15
N ALA A 31 4.12 25.89 -31.37
CA ALA A 31 4.34 24.81 -32.33
C ALA A 31 5.40 23.81 -31.87
N ALA A 32 6.48 24.29 -31.23
CA ALA A 32 7.51 23.42 -30.64
C ALA A 32 7.02 22.73 -29.36
N ASN A 33 6.19 23.41 -28.55
CA ASN A 33 5.61 22.95 -27.29
C ASN A 33 6.64 22.29 -26.34
N THR A 34 7.77 22.96 -26.14
CA THR A 34 8.83 22.52 -25.22
C THR A 34 9.14 23.61 -24.18
N VAL A 35 9.64 23.21 -23.00
CA VAL A 35 10.08 24.14 -21.95
C VAL A 35 11.06 25.16 -22.52
N ALA A 36 12.11 24.70 -23.24
CA ALA A 36 13.13 25.57 -23.83
C ALA A 36 12.56 26.59 -24.82
N ALA A 37 11.55 26.22 -25.62
CA ALA A 37 10.91 27.12 -26.55
C ALA A 37 10.12 28.24 -25.85
N TYR A 38 9.39 27.91 -24.79
CA TYR A 38 8.66 28.90 -23.98
C TYR A 38 9.61 29.78 -23.17
N GLU A 39 10.69 29.24 -22.60
CA GLU A 39 11.74 30.02 -21.93
C GLU A 39 12.41 30.99 -22.90
N THR A 40 12.69 30.58 -24.15
CA THR A 40 13.24 31.46 -25.18
C THR A 40 12.26 32.59 -25.51
N TYR A 41 10.96 32.30 -25.58
CA TYR A 41 9.94 33.33 -25.77
C TYR A 41 9.95 34.34 -24.60
N LEU A 42 9.95 33.86 -23.35
CA LEU A 42 9.98 34.71 -22.15
C LEU A 42 11.22 35.60 -22.04
N GLN A 43 12.39 35.08 -22.45
CA GLN A 43 13.63 35.85 -22.50
C GLN A 43 13.56 37.02 -23.48
N LYS A 44 12.96 36.79 -24.66
CA LYS A 44 12.83 37.83 -25.70
C LYS A 44 11.70 38.80 -25.41
N HIS A 45 10.63 38.35 -24.75
CA HIS A 45 9.40 39.10 -24.53
C HIS A 45 8.97 39.02 -23.05
N PRO A 46 9.77 39.57 -22.10
CA PRO A 46 9.50 39.45 -20.66
C PRO A 46 8.17 40.06 -20.23
N ASP A 47 7.70 41.07 -20.96
CA ASP A 47 6.42 41.75 -20.73
C ASP A 47 5.39 41.47 -21.84
N GLY A 48 5.59 40.38 -22.61
CA GLY A 48 4.72 39.99 -23.69
C GLY A 48 3.34 39.52 -23.22
N ASN A 49 2.32 39.68 -24.08
CA ASN A 49 0.94 39.32 -23.78
C ASN A 49 0.74 37.83 -23.40
N HIS A 50 1.63 36.95 -23.83
CA HIS A 50 1.59 35.50 -23.60
C HIS A 50 2.50 35.05 -22.44
N ARG A 51 3.04 35.99 -21.63
CA ARG A 51 3.92 35.64 -20.50
C ARG A 51 3.29 34.63 -19.55
N ALA A 52 2.10 34.96 -19.05
CA ALA A 52 1.39 34.11 -18.09
C ALA A 52 1.06 32.72 -18.69
N GLU A 53 0.73 32.67 -19.97
CA GLU A 53 0.45 31.41 -20.66
C GLU A 53 1.74 30.59 -20.86
N ALA A 54 2.86 31.22 -21.21
CA ALA A 54 4.16 30.56 -21.31
C ALA A 54 4.59 29.94 -19.96
N ASP A 55 4.49 30.70 -18.88
CA ASP A 55 4.78 30.21 -17.52
C ASP A 55 3.88 29.00 -17.14
N ALA A 56 2.59 29.07 -17.47
CA ALA A 56 1.66 27.97 -17.23
C ALA A 56 2.01 26.69 -18.06
N ARG A 57 2.41 26.89 -19.32
CA ARG A 57 2.85 25.78 -20.21
C ARG A 57 4.13 25.14 -19.71
N ILE A 58 5.12 25.92 -19.28
CA ILE A 58 6.36 25.43 -18.67
C ILE A 58 6.04 24.60 -17.42
N THR A 59 5.18 25.13 -16.55
CA THR A 59 4.77 24.43 -15.33
C THR A 59 4.14 23.07 -15.64
N LYS A 60 3.23 23.02 -16.61
CA LYS A 60 2.54 21.79 -17.03
C LYS A 60 3.50 20.78 -17.67
N LEU A 61 4.41 21.23 -18.53
CA LEU A 61 5.40 20.36 -19.17
C LEU A 61 6.35 19.77 -18.13
N ASN A 62 6.87 20.59 -17.21
CA ASN A 62 7.74 20.11 -16.11
C ASN A 62 7.03 19.11 -15.19
N GLU A 63 5.73 19.27 -14.95
CA GLU A 63 4.96 18.32 -14.17
C GLU A 63 4.76 17.00 -14.93
N SER A 64 4.41 17.09 -16.22
CA SER A 64 4.28 15.91 -17.08
C SER A 64 5.58 15.11 -17.15
N ASP A 65 6.70 15.79 -17.32
CA ASP A 65 8.02 15.14 -17.37
C ASP A 65 8.38 14.47 -16.03
N ALA A 66 8.12 15.15 -14.90
CA ALA A 66 8.35 14.57 -13.57
C ALA A 66 7.46 13.33 -13.33
N TRP A 67 6.20 13.37 -13.76
CA TRP A 67 5.29 12.24 -13.68
C TRP A 67 5.73 11.07 -14.56
N ASN A 68 6.12 11.35 -15.82
CA ASN A 68 6.62 10.34 -16.74
C ASN A 68 7.88 9.63 -16.20
N GLN A 69 8.80 10.39 -15.61
CA GLN A 69 9.99 9.81 -14.95
C GLN A 69 9.59 8.91 -13.77
N ALA A 70 8.66 9.36 -12.93
CA ALA A 70 8.20 8.58 -11.77
C ALA A 70 7.54 7.27 -12.19
N THR A 71 6.65 7.32 -13.19
CA THR A 71 5.94 6.14 -13.70
C THR A 71 6.85 5.18 -14.46
N GLN A 72 7.82 5.68 -15.20
CA GLN A 72 8.81 4.85 -15.91
C GLN A 72 9.70 4.07 -14.92
N ALA A 73 10.15 4.72 -13.85
CA ALA A 73 10.93 4.08 -12.80
C ALA A 73 10.08 3.13 -11.95
N ASN A 74 8.81 3.47 -11.70
CA ASN A 74 7.79 2.71 -10.97
C ASN A 74 8.30 2.17 -9.62
N THR A 75 8.91 3.02 -8.82
CA THR A 75 9.42 2.71 -7.48
C THR A 75 8.80 3.62 -6.43
N VAL A 76 8.77 3.18 -5.17
CA VAL A 76 8.35 4.04 -4.04
C VAL A 76 9.14 5.35 -4.04
N GLN A 77 10.46 5.28 -4.24
CA GLN A 77 11.31 6.47 -4.24
C GLN A 77 10.95 7.44 -5.36
N SER A 78 10.75 6.95 -6.60
CA SER A 78 10.43 7.81 -7.74
C SER A 78 9.10 8.56 -7.58
N TYR A 79 8.08 7.91 -6.99
CA TYR A 79 6.82 8.58 -6.67
C TYR A 79 6.95 9.55 -5.48
N GLN A 80 7.77 9.24 -4.50
CA GLN A 80 8.09 10.18 -3.41
C GLN A 80 8.81 11.43 -3.92
N ASP A 81 9.77 11.27 -4.83
CA ASP A 81 10.48 12.38 -5.47
C ASP A 81 9.53 13.26 -6.29
N TYR A 82 8.55 12.65 -6.99
CA TYR A 82 7.48 13.39 -7.65
C TYR A 82 6.65 14.20 -6.65
N LEU A 83 6.17 13.57 -5.56
CA LEU A 83 5.36 14.23 -4.53
C LEU A 83 6.11 15.34 -3.79
N GLN A 84 7.42 15.21 -3.62
CA GLN A 84 8.25 16.27 -3.02
C GLN A 84 8.29 17.53 -3.90
N LYS A 85 8.36 17.35 -5.23
CA LYS A 85 8.37 18.44 -6.20
C LYS A 85 6.98 18.99 -6.47
N LYS A 86 5.96 18.16 -6.41
CA LYS A 86 4.56 18.43 -6.79
C LYS A 86 3.58 17.84 -5.78
N PRO A 87 3.53 18.34 -4.54
CA PRO A 87 2.70 17.77 -3.47
C PRO A 87 1.20 17.83 -3.80
N ASP A 88 0.77 18.84 -4.55
CA ASP A 88 -0.61 19.09 -4.97
C ASP A 88 -0.76 19.05 -6.50
N GLY A 89 0.15 18.36 -7.19
CA GLY A 89 0.15 18.20 -8.64
C GLY A 89 -1.03 17.34 -9.13
N GLU A 90 -1.29 17.41 -10.44
CA GLU A 90 -2.39 16.70 -11.11
C GLU A 90 -2.38 15.18 -10.80
N HIS A 91 -1.18 14.60 -10.61
CA HIS A 91 -0.98 13.17 -10.36
C HIS A 91 -0.61 12.85 -8.90
N ALA A 92 -0.74 13.80 -7.96
CA ALA A 92 -0.31 13.60 -6.58
C ALA A 92 -1.05 12.43 -5.88
N GLN A 93 -2.37 12.29 -6.12
CA GLN A 93 -3.13 11.16 -5.56
C GLN A 93 -2.70 9.84 -6.20
N GLN A 94 -2.51 9.80 -7.51
CA GLN A 94 -2.06 8.61 -8.22
C GLN A 94 -0.68 8.15 -7.73
N ALA A 95 0.22 9.09 -7.43
CA ALA A 95 1.53 8.77 -6.86
C ALA A 95 1.41 8.14 -5.46
N ARG A 96 0.51 8.66 -4.60
CA ARG A 96 0.25 8.07 -3.27
C ARG A 96 -0.32 6.66 -3.37
N ASP A 97 -1.28 6.45 -4.28
CA ASP A 97 -1.90 5.15 -4.51
C ASP A 97 -0.89 4.13 -5.07
N ALA A 98 0.02 4.56 -5.95
CA ALA A 98 1.10 3.73 -6.47
C ALA A 98 2.10 3.31 -5.37
N ILE A 99 2.49 4.25 -4.49
CA ILE A 99 3.34 3.95 -3.33
C ILE A 99 2.69 2.88 -2.45
N GLU A 100 1.41 3.08 -2.07
CA GLU A 100 0.68 2.12 -1.24
C GLU A 100 0.60 0.74 -1.91
N SER A 101 0.32 0.70 -3.20
CA SER A 101 0.24 -0.55 -3.97
C SER A 101 1.56 -1.31 -4.00
N ILE A 102 2.69 -0.61 -4.24
CA ILE A 102 4.03 -1.21 -4.25
C ILE A 102 4.41 -1.71 -2.86
N GLN A 103 4.14 -0.92 -1.80
CA GLN A 103 4.43 -1.31 -0.42
C GLN A 103 3.62 -2.54 -0.02
N ARG A 104 2.32 -2.58 -0.34
CA ARG A 104 1.45 -3.73 -0.07
C ARG A 104 1.93 -4.98 -0.78
N ALA A 105 2.32 -4.88 -2.07
CA ALA A 105 2.86 -6.01 -2.82
C ALA A 105 4.17 -6.55 -2.22
N ASN A 106 5.05 -5.65 -1.74
CA ASN A 106 6.29 -6.02 -1.08
C ASN A 106 6.04 -6.70 0.27
N ASP A 107 5.17 -6.12 1.11
CA ASP A 107 4.81 -6.69 2.41
C ASP A 107 4.12 -8.06 2.24
N TRP A 108 3.26 -8.20 1.23
CA TRP A 108 2.63 -9.48 0.90
C TRP A 108 3.66 -10.52 0.46
N SER A 109 4.61 -10.14 -0.38
CA SER A 109 5.69 -11.03 -0.81
C SER A 109 6.53 -11.52 0.38
N GLN A 110 6.87 -10.62 1.31
CA GLN A 110 7.60 -10.97 2.53
C GLN A 110 6.78 -11.89 3.45
N ALA A 111 5.49 -11.61 3.64
CA ALA A 111 4.62 -12.47 4.46
C ALA A 111 4.51 -13.89 3.89
N LYS A 112 4.37 -14.03 2.56
CA LYS A 112 4.37 -15.34 1.89
C LYS A 112 5.70 -16.07 2.03
N LEU A 113 6.82 -15.35 1.90
CA LEU A 113 8.16 -15.94 2.02
C LEU A 113 8.43 -16.46 3.43
N ALA A 114 8.00 -15.70 4.46
CA ALA A 114 8.10 -16.11 5.85
C ALA A 114 7.23 -17.32 6.17
N GLY A 115 6.06 -17.46 5.53
CA GLY A 115 5.17 -18.60 5.64
C GLY A 115 4.68 -18.88 7.06
N THR A 116 4.62 -17.88 7.93
CA THR A 116 4.21 -18.03 9.33
C THR A 116 2.89 -17.29 9.61
N SER A 117 2.12 -17.79 10.60
CA SER A 117 0.90 -17.11 11.04
C SER A 117 1.18 -15.69 11.56
N ALA A 118 2.31 -15.48 12.23
CA ALA A 118 2.73 -14.15 12.72
C ALA A 118 2.94 -13.17 11.55
N ALA A 119 3.65 -13.57 10.49
CA ALA A 119 3.88 -12.73 9.33
C ALA A 119 2.58 -12.37 8.58
N LEU A 120 1.64 -13.31 8.47
CA LEU A 120 0.32 -13.06 7.89
C LEU A 120 -0.51 -12.10 8.75
N GLN A 121 -0.45 -12.24 10.08
CA GLN A 121 -1.12 -11.31 10.99
C GLN A 121 -0.52 -9.90 10.92
N ASP A 122 0.81 -9.78 10.83
CA ASP A 122 1.49 -8.48 10.70
C ASP A 122 1.20 -7.81 9.36
N PHE A 123 1.08 -8.60 8.29
CA PHE A 123 0.58 -8.10 7.01
C PHE A 123 -0.84 -7.54 7.12
N LEU A 124 -1.77 -8.31 7.75
CA LEU A 124 -3.16 -7.91 7.92
C LEU A 124 -3.36 -6.69 8.84
N LYS A 125 -2.44 -6.43 9.79
CA LYS A 125 -2.46 -5.21 10.61
C LYS A 125 -2.17 -3.95 9.77
N LYS A 126 -1.34 -4.06 8.74
CA LYS A 126 -0.97 -2.95 7.85
C LYS A 126 -1.94 -2.81 6.68
N HIS A 127 -2.44 -3.94 6.18
CA HIS A 127 -3.22 -4.05 4.95
C HIS A 127 -4.45 -4.93 5.20
N ASP A 128 -5.52 -4.32 5.72
CA ASP A 128 -6.73 -5.05 6.13
C ASP A 128 -7.74 -5.28 5.00
N LYS A 129 -7.51 -4.70 3.80
CA LYS A 129 -8.40 -4.75 2.65
C LYS A 129 -7.69 -5.15 1.37
N GLY A 130 -8.47 -5.67 0.44
CA GLY A 130 -7.99 -6.07 -0.88
C GLY A 130 -7.74 -7.58 -1.02
N PRO A 131 -7.46 -8.05 -2.24
CA PRO A 131 -7.35 -9.48 -2.54
C PRO A 131 -6.21 -10.17 -1.80
N GLU A 132 -5.11 -9.49 -1.53
CA GLU A 132 -3.99 -10.02 -0.73
C GLU A 132 -4.39 -10.23 0.73
N ALA A 133 -5.20 -9.33 1.30
CA ALA A 133 -5.72 -9.47 2.66
C ALA A 133 -6.67 -10.68 2.77
N ASP A 134 -7.50 -10.91 1.76
CA ASP A 134 -8.39 -12.07 1.73
C ASP A 134 -7.59 -13.38 1.62
N GLN A 135 -6.54 -13.41 0.79
CA GLN A 135 -5.61 -14.54 0.71
C GLN A 135 -4.87 -14.78 2.04
N ALA A 136 -4.42 -13.70 2.70
CA ALA A 136 -3.75 -13.80 4.00
C ALA A 136 -4.69 -14.38 5.07
N ARG A 137 -5.96 -13.95 5.11
CA ARG A 137 -6.97 -14.53 6.03
C ARG A 137 -7.23 -16.01 5.75
N GLN A 138 -7.36 -16.40 4.48
CA GLN A 138 -7.53 -17.81 4.10
C GLN A 138 -6.33 -18.67 4.53
N GLN A 139 -5.11 -18.21 4.26
CA GLN A 139 -3.90 -18.93 4.67
C GLN A 139 -3.79 -19.00 6.20
N LEU A 140 -4.08 -17.91 6.90
CA LEU A 140 -4.08 -17.88 8.37
C LEU A 140 -5.11 -18.84 8.95
N ALA A 141 -6.31 -18.87 8.41
CA ALA A 141 -7.34 -19.83 8.82
C ALA A 141 -6.91 -21.29 8.58
N ALA A 142 -6.26 -21.57 7.45
CA ALA A 142 -5.71 -22.91 7.18
C ALA A 142 -4.61 -23.31 8.16
N MET A 143 -3.79 -22.35 8.62
CA MET A 143 -2.71 -22.59 9.60
C MET A 143 -3.20 -22.68 11.04
N THR A 144 -4.32 -22.04 11.37
CA THR A 144 -4.78 -21.88 12.77
C THR A 144 -6.23 -22.35 12.98
N GLY A 145 -6.83 -22.93 11.94
CA GLY A 145 -8.26 -23.28 11.93
C GLY A 145 -8.65 -24.49 12.80
N TYR A 146 -7.69 -25.20 13.38
CA TYR A 146 -7.95 -26.41 14.17
C TYR A 146 -7.22 -26.42 15.49
N ARG A 147 -7.75 -27.20 16.45
CA ARG A 147 -7.12 -27.51 17.74
C ARG A 147 -7.24 -29.01 17.99
N VAL A 148 -6.42 -29.48 18.89
CA VAL A 148 -6.53 -30.84 19.44
C VAL A 148 -7.17 -30.76 20.82
N GLN A 149 -8.34 -31.36 21.01
CA GLN A 149 -8.98 -31.54 22.31
C GLN A 149 -8.44 -32.82 22.94
N LEU A 150 -7.87 -32.71 24.16
CA LEU A 150 -7.26 -33.80 24.89
C LEU A 150 -8.09 -34.29 26.09
N ALA A 151 -8.91 -33.40 26.63
CA ALA A 151 -9.76 -33.75 27.77
C ALA A 151 -11.02 -32.86 27.84
N SER A 152 -12.00 -33.31 28.60
CA SER A 152 -13.20 -32.57 28.95
C SER A 152 -13.57 -32.82 30.41
N ALA A 153 -13.90 -31.75 31.16
CA ALA A 153 -14.24 -31.78 32.55
C ALA A 153 -15.58 -31.08 32.83
N LYS A 154 -16.22 -31.37 33.96
CA LYS A 154 -17.44 -30.72 34.40
C LYS A 154 -17.21 -29.33 34.98
N THR A 155 -16.05 -29.12 35.58
CA THR A 155 -15.71 -27.85 36.23
C THR A 155 -14.38 -27.30 35.69
N GLN A 156 -14.21 -25.97 35.77
CA GLN A 156 -12.97 -25.33 35.35
C GLN A 156 -11.76 -25.77 36.16
N PRO A 157 -11.82 -25.87 37.54
CA PRO A 157 -10.68 -26.37 38.32
C PRO A 157 -10.23 -27.79 37.92
N GLU A 158 -11.17 -28.68 37.62
CA GLU A 158 -10.86 -30.03 37.13
C GLU A 158 -10.14 -29.99 35.77
N ALA A 159 -10.64 -29.17 34.85
CA ALA A 159 -10.00 -28.98 33.56
C ALA A 159 -8.58 -28.42 33.68
N GLU A 160 -8.35 -27.44 34.56
CA GLU A 160 -7.02 -26.88 34.80
C GLU A 160 -6.05 -27.92 35.41
N HIS A 161 -6.53 -28.75 36.32
CA HIS A 161 -5.71 -29.85 36.84
C HIS A 161 -5.36 -30.85 35.75
N GLN A 162 -6.32 -31.21 34.88
CA GLN A 162 -6.07 -32.06 33.73
C GLN A 162 -5.11 -31.42 32.73
N ARG A 163 -5.25 -30.10 32.46
CA ARG A 163 -4.35 -29.33 31.60
C ARG A 163 -2.91 -29.43 32.11
N ALA A 164 -2.67 -29.17 33.37
CA ALA A 164 -1.32 -29.20 33.94
C ALA A 164 -0.65 -30.58 33.77
N ARG A 165 -1.39 -31.67 34.03
CA ARG A 165 -0.91 -33.05 33.80
C ARG A 165 -0.61 -33.33 32.35
N LEU A 166 -1.52 -32.95 31.43
CA LEU A 166 -1.38 -33.19 30.00
C LEU A 166 -0.28 -32.33 29.42
N GLN A 167 -0.12 -31.07 29.84
CA GLN A 167 0.96 -30.18 29.42
C GLN A 167 2.33 -30.75 29.77
N SER A 168 2.52 -31.29 30.99
CA SER A 168 3.76 -31.94 31.41
C SER A 168 4.07 -33.19 30.53
N LYS A 169 3.04 -33.95 30.16
CA LYS A 169 3.21 -35.21 29.42
C LYS A 169 3.33 -35.01 27.89
N PHE A 170 2.58 -34.07 27.32
CA PHE A 170 2.39 -33.96 25.89
C PHE A 170 2.68 -32.57 25.30
N GLY A 171 3.23 -31.64 26.10
CA GLY A 171 3.55 -30.28 25.64
C GLY A 171 4.51 -30.23 24.47
N SER A 172 5.38 -31.22 24.32
CA SER A 172 6.25 -31.34 23.13
C SER A 172 5.51 -31.75 21.84
N VAL A 173 4.30 -32.30 21.95
CA VAL A 173 3.50 -32.76 20.79
C VAL A 173 2.49 -31.70 20.35
N VAL A 174 1.86 -31.01 21.32
CA VAL A 174 0.75 -30.06 21.03
C VAL A 174 1.04 -28.64 21.48
N HIS A 175 2.28 -28.36 21.86
CA HIS A 175 2.75 -27.07 22.39
C HIS A 175 1.95 -26.63 23.63
N GLU A 176 1.49 -25.40 23.67
CA GLU A 176 0.72 -24.87 24.79
C GLU A 176 -0.72 -25.38 24.78
N MET A 177 -1.24 -25.67 25.97
CA MET A 177 -2.63 -26.07 26.19
C MET A 177 -3.39 -25.02 26.98
N THR A 178 -4.64 -24.81 26.64
CA THR A 178 -5.56 -23.89 27.32
C THR A 178 -6.83 -24.61 27.75
N VAL A 179 -7.52 -24.06 28.75
CA VAL A 179 -8.86 -24.48 29.14
C VAL A 179 -9.87 -23.52 28.53
N THR A 180 -10.83 -24.04 27.78
CA THR A 180 -11.90 -23.25 27.17
C THR A 180 -13.27 -23.82 27.54
N PRO A 181 -14.32 -23.00 27.71
CA PRO A 181 -15.69 -23.52 27.80
C PRO A 181 -16.06 -24.31 26.54
N ALA A 182 -16.86 -25.35 26.69
CA ALA A 182 -17.40 -26.02 25.53
C ALA A 182 -18.55 -25.19 24.91
N THR A 183 -18.69 -25.21 23.61
CA THR A 183 -19.74 -24.49 22.86
C THR A 183 -21.15 -24.97 23.23
N THR A 184 -21.26 -26.23 23.62
CA THR A 184 -22.54 -26.85 24.01
C THR A 184 -22.39 -27.50 25.38
N GLY A 185 -23.31 -27.22 26.28
CA GLY A 185 -23.33 -27.78 27.62
C GLY A 185 -22.38 -27.10 28.61
N SER A 186 -22.54 -27.42 29.93
CA SER A 186 -21.77 -26.85 31.02
C SER A 186 -20.48 -27.63 31.27
N ARG A 187 -19.58 -27.68 30.27
CA ARG A 187 -18.31 -28.39 30.36
C ARG A 187 -17.14 -27.50 29.98
N TYR A 188 -15.96 -27.90 30.38
CA TYR A 188 -14.69 -27.26 30.03
C TYR A 188 -13.84 -28.25 29.22
N ARG A 189 -13.13 -27.74 28.20
CA ARG A 189 -12.25 -28.51 27.32
C ARG A 189 -10.79 -28.11 27.55
N VAL A 190 -9.89 -29.09 27.56
CA VAL A 190 -8.45 -28.86 27.44
C VAL A 190 -8.08 -29.00 25.97
N VAL A 191 -7.64 -27.90 25.37
CA VAL A 191 -7.31 -27.82 23.93
C VAL A 191 -5.90 -27.30 23.71
N SER A 192 -5.28 -27.71 22.61
CA SER A 192 -3.98 -27.21 22.19
C SER A 192 -4.03 -25.75 21.72
N SER A 193 -2.87 -25.13 21.48
CA SER A 193 -2.77 -23.95 20.63
C SER A 193 -3.35 -24.24 19.24
N PRO A 194 -3.86 -23.19 18.53
CA PRO A 194 -4.34 -23.35 17.16
C PRO A 194 -3.24 -23.86 16.21
N MET A 195 -3.59 -24.72 15.27
CA MET A 195 -2.68 -25.31 14.29
C MET A 195 -3.40 -25.65 12.98
N SER A 196 -2.64 -26.06 11.97
CA SER A 196 -3.22 -26.56 10.71
C SER A 196 -3.96 -27.90 10.94
N GLN A 197 -4.89 -28.23 10.05
CA GLN A 197 -5.58 -29.53 10.12
C GLN A 197 -4.62 -30.71 10.01
N SER A 198 -3.60 -30.59 9.17
CA SER A 198 -2.56 -31.63 9.01
C SER A 198 -1.77 -31.85 10.30
N ASP A 199 -1.37 -30.75 10.96
CA ASP A 199 -0.63 -30.83 12.22
C ASP A 199 -1.50 -31.37 13.35
N ALA A 200 -2.78 -30.95 13.42
CA ALA A 200 -3.74 -31.47 14.39
C ALA A 200 -3.97 -32.98 14.24
N ASN A 201 -4.11 -33.47 13.01
CA ASN A 201 -4.23 -34.89 12.71
C ASN A 201 -2.97 -35.66 13.11
N SER A 202 -1.78 -35.12 12.77
CA SER A 202 -0.48 -35.71 13.11
C SER A 202 -0.27 -35.78 14.64
N ALA A 203 -0.57 -34.67 15.34
CA ALA A 203 -0.51 -34.64 16.80
C ALA A 203 -1.47 -35.64 17.43
N CYS A 204 -2.70 -35.72 16.93
CA CYS A 204 -3.71 -36.67 17.42
C CYS A 204 -3.29 -38.13 17.21
N ALA A 205 -2.65 -38.45 16.08
CA ALA A 205 -2.09 -39.79 15.85
C ALA A 205 -1.03 -40.15 16.91
N LYS A 206 -0.08 -39.26 17.20
CA LYS A 206 0.94 -39.44 18.22
C LYS A 206 0.33 -39.61 19.62
N LEU A 207 -0.69 -38.83 19.97
CA LEU A 207 -1.39 -38.92 21.27
C LEU A 207 -2.11 -40.28 21.42
N ARG A 208 -2.78 -40.79 20.38
CA ARG A 208 -3.44 -42.08 20.40
C ARG A 208 -2.45 -43.23 20.56
N HIS A 209 -1.28 -43.16 19.90
CA HIS A 209 -0.19 -44.13 20.14
C HIS A 209 0.29 -44.12 21.59
N ALA A 210 0.20 -43.01 22.30
CA ALA A 210 0.51 -42.89 23.72
C ALA A 210 -0.69 -43.18 24.63
N HIS A 211 -1.73 -43.84 24.13
CA HIS A 211 -2.97 -44.20 24.82
C HIS A 211 -3.69 -42.99 25.45
N SER A 212 -3.61 -41.81 24.84
CA SER A 212 -4.34 -40.63 25.24
C SER A 212 -5.56 -40.38 24.35
N GLN A 213 -6.62 -39.84 24.93
CA GLN A 213 -7.78 -39.37 24.17
C GLN A 213 -7.38 -38.19 23.32
N CYS A 214 -7.94 -38.08 22.13
CA CYS A 214 -7.66 -37.01 21.22
C CYS A 214 -8.78 -36.86 20.18
N GLU A 215 -9.22 -35.63 20.01
CA GLU A 215 -10.16 -35.22 18.96
C GLU A 215 -9.65 -33.96 18.29
N VAL A 216 -9.71 -33.89 16.96
CA VAL A 216 -9.42 -32.69 16.19
C VAL A 216 -10.72 -31.88 16.09
N VAL A 217 -10.69 -30.67 16.60
CA VAL A 217 -11.84 -29.77 16.66
C VAL A 217 -11.52 -28.47 15.92
N PRO A 218 -12.51 -27.82 15.28
CA PRO A 218 -12.34 -26.47 14.73
C PRO A 218 -11.91 -25.48 15.81
N ASN A 219 -11.06 -24.53 15.46
CA ASN A 219 -10.71 -23.41 16.32
C ASN A 219 -11.85 -22.39 16.28
N GLU A 220 -12.65 -22.35 17.33
CA GLU A 220 -13.75 -21.41 17.47
C GLU A 220 -13.22 -19.98 17.54
N GLY A 221 -13.46 -19.22 16.49
CA GLY A 221 -12.91 -17.87 16.29
C GLY A 221 -12.26 -17.68 14.91
N SER A 222 -12.10 -18.76 14.12
CA SER A 222 -11.60 -18.67 12.74
C SER A 222 -12.72 -18.55 11.70
N THR A 223 -13.99 -18.49 12.13
CA THR A 223 -15.16 -18.25 11.27
C THR A 223 -15.61 -16.81 11.45
N GLY A 224 -14.99 -15.90 10.73
CA GLY A 224 -15.37 -14.51 10.61
C GLY A 224 -14.94 -13.95 9.27
#